data_a18b18a79da4a61e5dcddd16f7b4ae0b
#
_entry.id   a18b18a79da4a61e5dcddd16f7b4ae0b
#
_cell.length_a   1.000
_cell.length_b   1.000
_cell.length_c   1.000
_cell.angle_alpha   90.00
_cell.angle_beta   90.00
_cell.angle_gamma   90.00
#
_symmetry.space_group_name_H-M   'P 1'
#
loop_
_entity.id
_entity.type
_entity.pdbx_description
1 polymer ?
#
loop_
_entity_poly.entity_id
_entity_poly.type
_entity_poly.pdbx_seq_one_letter_code
_entity_poly.pdbx_strand_id
1 'polypeptide(L)'
;MSPSPKTDTAQRTGRLAASSLTLAYEDRTVVHELDLTVPDGQVTVIVGPNACGKSTTLRALGRLLKPRGGAVLLDGTELARIPTKQIARSIGLLPQTPVAPEAISVSDLVARGRQPHQSWWQQWSDEDERAVTDAMARTDVTALADRSVDELSGGQRQRVWIAMALAQETDLLLLDEPTTYLDIAHQVEVLDLVRQLASPADDGTRGRTVVTVLHDLNQAARYADRLVAMKEGRIVAEGRPGDVVTAELVAEVFGLEAVIVPDPVTSSPLVVPSAPWTPSRSPSPSPSSASPSPAGSPSQKGL
;
A
#
# COMPACT_ATOMS: atom_id res chain seq x y z
N MET A 1 -27.33 35.59 17.20
CA MET A 1 -26.17 35.55 16.28
C MET A 1 -25.05 34.83 17.03
N SER A 2 -24.97 33.53 16.83
CA SER A 2 -23.90 32.70 17.41
C SER A 2 -22.75 32.65 16.40
N PRO A 3 -21.48 32.79 16.81
CA PRO A 3 -20.36 32.70 15.89
C PRO A 3 -20.13 31.27 15.48
N SER A 4 -20.06 31.04 14.18
CA SER A 4 -19.61 29.77 13.56
C SER A 4 -18.19 29.43 14.04
N PRO A 5 -17.84 28.15 14.27
CA PRO A 5 -16.51 27.76 14.61
C PRO A 5 -15.58 28.02 13.43
N LYS A 6 -14.59 28.88 13.64
CA LYS A 6 -13.45 29.03 12.73
C LYS A 6 -12.69 27.71 12.74
N THR A 7 -12.77 26.98 11.65
CA THR A 7 -11.91 25.84 11.36
C THR A 7 -10.46 26.34 11.36
N ASP A 8 -9.71 25.92 12.36
CA ASP A 8 -8.28 26.20 12.50
C ASP A 8 -7.54 25.48 11.35
N THR A 9 -7.35 26.20 10.25
CA THR A 9 -6.53 25.75 9.13
C THR A 9 -5.07 25.99 9.52
N ALA A 10 -4.57 25.21 10.51
CA ALA A 10 -3.14 25.04 10.67
C ALA A 10 -2.62 24.52 9.33
N GLN A 11 -1.83 25.34 8.63
CA GLN A 11 -1.21 25.04 7.35
C GLN A 11 -0.52 23.68 7.46
N ARG A 12 -1.15 22.63 6.89
CA ARG A 12 -0.56 21.30 6.75
C ARG A 12 0.60 21.46 5.78
N THR A 13 1.81 21.57 6.31
CA THR A 13 3.02 21.63 5.50
C THR A 13 3.35 20.21 5.03
N GLY A 14 3.12 19.93 3.77
CA GLY A 14 3.52 18.70 3.10
C GLY A 14 3.96 19.02 1.69
N ARG A 15 5.05 18.41 1.26
CA ARG A 15 5.62 18.60 -0.08
C ARG A 15 4.75 17.99 -1.16
N LEU A 16 4.05 16.88 -0.87
CA LEU A 16 3.17 16.18 -1.81
C LEU A 16 1.71 16.36 -1.39
N ALA A 17 0.88 16.85 -2.31
CA ALA A 17 -0.54 17.03 -2.07
C ALA A 17 -1.38 16.73 -3.32
N ALA A 18 -2.62 16.29 -3.10
CA ALA A 18 -3.66 16.23 -4.11
C ALA A 18 -4.73 17.27 -3.80
N SER A 19 -5.19 18.00 -4.81
CA SER A 19 -6.24 19.01 -4.69
C SER A 19 -7.38 18.71 -5.64
N SER A 20 -8.57 18.46 -5.09
CA SER A 20 -9.82 18.12 -5.79
C SER A 20 -9.61 17.04 -6.86
N LEU A 21 -8.78 16.05 -6.53
CA LEU A 21 -8.26 15.06 -7.47
C LEU A 21 -9.35 14.11 -7.95
N THR A 22 -9.62 14.10 -9.25
CA THR A 22 -10.57 13.19 -9.89
C THR A 22 -9.81 12.28 -10.85
N LEU A 23 -9.91 10.95 -10.64
CA LEU A 23 -9.22 9.94 -11.43
C LEU A 23 -10.22 8.99 -12.09
N ALA A 24 -9.94 8.64 -13.35
CA ALA A 24 -10.77 7.74 -14.13
C ALA A 24 -9.93 6.83 -15.02
N TYR A 25 -10.44 5.64 -15.29
CA TYR A 25 -10.00 4.77 -16.37
C TYR A 25 -11.10 4.77 -17.43
N GLU A 26 -10.76 5.18 -18.64
CA GLU A 26 -11.73 5.39 -19.72
C GLU A 26 -12.90 6.28 -19.21
N ASP A 27 -14.13 5.76 -19.22
CA ASP A 27 -15.31 6.50 -18.77
C ASP A 27 -15.69 6.27 -17.31
N ARG A 28 -14.99 5.36 -16.61
CA ARG A 28 -15.28 5.03 -15.21
C ARG A 28 -14.45 5.89 -14.26
N THR A 29 -15.09 6.80 -13.55
CA THR A 29 -14.46 7.54 -12.45
C THR A 29 -14.28 6.61 -11.25
N VAL A 30 -13.07 6.60 -10.69
CA VAL A 30 -12.66 5.75 -9.55
C VAL A 30 -12.35 6.57 -8.31
N VAL A 31 -11.85 7.81 -8.47
CA VAL A 31 -11.57 8.74 -7.36
C VAL A 31 -12.29 10.04 -7.65
N HIS A 32 -12.97 10.59 -6.63
CA HIS A 32 -13.88 11.72 -6.74
C HIS A 32 -13.43 12.88 -5.86
N GLU A 33 -12.94 13.99 -6.47
CA GLU A 33 -12.63 15.27 -5.81
C GLU A 33 -11.83 15.09 -4.49
N LEU A 34 -10.81 14.23 -4.53
CA LEU A 34 -10.03 13.86 -3.36
C LEU A 34 -9.01 14.96 -3.02
N ASP A 35 -9.04 15.43 -1.77
CA ASP A 35 -8.04 16.30 -1.18
C ASP A 35 -7.18 15.50 -0.20
N LEU A 36 -5.86 15.53 -0.37
CA LEU A 36 -4.91 14.83 0.48
C LEU A 36 -3.63 15.64 0.61
N THR A 37 -3.15 15.83 1.82
CA THR A 37 -1.81 16.38 2.08
C THR A 37 -0.97 15.33 2.79
N VAL A 38 0.19 15.01 2.24
CA VAL A 38 1.13 14.04 2.80
C VAL A 38 2.12 14.78 3.70
N PRO A 39 2.13 14.54 5.02
CA PRO A 39 3.09 15.17 5.94
C PRO A 39 4.51 14.71 5.67
N ASP A 40 5.46 15.64 5.72
CA ASP A 40 6.87 15.35 5.49
C ASP A 40 7.50 14.51 6.63
N GLY A 41 8.38 13.57 6.25
CA GLY A 41 9.12 12.74 7.20
C GLY A 41 8.24 11.79 8.01
N GLN A 42 7.09 11.40 7.50
CA GLN A 42 6.12 10.51 8.14
C GLN A 42 5.73 9.35 7.22
N VAL A 43 5.25 8.27 7.83
CA VAL A 43 4.60 7.15 7.13
C VAL A 43 3.11 7.43 7.05
N THR A 44 2.61 7.74 5.85
CA THR A 44 1.17 7.81 5.55
C THR A 44 0.72 6.49 4.96
N VAL A 45 -0.25 5.85 5.60
CA VAL A 45 -0.82 4.58 5.12
C VAL A 45 -2.23 4.80 4.60
N ILE A 46 -2.48 4.36 3.36
CA ILE A 46 -3.81 4.38 2.74
C ILE A 46 -4.44 3.00 2.89
N VAL A 47 -5.62 2.94 3.52
CA VAL A 47 -6.39 1.72 3.74
C VAL A 47 -7.79 1.84 3.14
N GLY A 48 -8.48 0.71 2.96
CA GLY A 48 -9.85 0.64 2.47
C GLY A 48 -10.14 -0.65 1.72
N PRO A 49 -11.40 -0.91 1.34
CA PRO A 49 -11.80 -2.09 0.60
C PRO A 49 -11.08 -2.23 -0.75
N ASN A 50 -11.14 -3.43 -1.33
CA ASN A 50 -10.62 -3.63 -2.68
C ASN A 50 -11.39 -2.76 -3.69
N ALA A 51 -10.67 -2.28 -4.70
CA ALA A 51 -11.20 -1.42 -5.77
C ALA A 51 -11.77 -0.06 -5.31
N CYS A 52 -11.50 0.42 -4.08
CA CYS A 52 -11.96 1.73 -3.62
C CYS A 52 -11.10 2.92 -4.12
N GLY A 53 -10.02 2.68 -4.90
CA GLY A 53 -9.21 3.75 -5.49
C GLY A 53 -7.82 3.97 -4.87
N LYS A 54 -7.37 3.18 -3.88
CA LYS A 54 -6.06 3.33 -3.19
C LYS A 54 -4.87 3.37 -4.16
N SER A 55 -4.65 2.28 -4.90
CA SER A 55 -3.55 2.18 -5.87
C SER A 55 -3.70 3.18 -7.01
N THR A 56 -4.94 3.52 -7.39
CA THR A 56 -5.22 4.55 -8.40
C THR A 56 -4.75 5.92 -7.91
N THR A 57 -5.04 6.27 -6.65
CA THR A 57 -4.57 7.49 -6.00
C THR A 57 -3.04 7.51 -5.91
N LEU A 58 -2.42 6.40 -5.45
CA LEU A 58 -0.96 6.30 -5.36
C LEU A 58 -0.28 6.48 -6.73
N ARG A 59 -0.81 5.88 -7.79
CA ARG A 59 -0.32 6.05 -9.16
C ARG A 59 -0.42 7.49 -9.66
N ALA A 60 -1.47 8.21 -9.28
CA ALA A 60 -1.61 9.63 -9.62
C ALA A 60 -0.60 10.49 -8.84
N LEU A 61 -0.38 10.22 -7.55
CA LEU A 61 0.65 10.85 -6.73
C LEU A 61 2.06 10.64 -7.30
N GLY A 62 2.33 9.48 -7.91
CA GLY A 62 3.57 9.16 -8.62
C GLY A 62 3.60 9.58 -10.09
N ARG A 63 2.60 10.32 -10.59
CA ARG A 63 2.44 10.75 -12.00
C ARG A 63 2.36 9.59 -13.00
N LEU A 64 2.01 8.38 -12.58
CA LEU A 64 1.76 7.26 -13.49
C LEU A 64 0.33 7.29 -14.08
N LEU A 65 -0.58 8.04 -13.45
CA LEU A 65 -1.93 8.26 -13.94
C LEU A 65 -2.21 9.76 -14.02
N LYS A 66 -2.66 10.22 -15.18
CA LYS A 66 -3.03 11.62 -15.39
C LYS A 66 -4.41 11.89 -14.77
N PRO A 67 -4.56 12.93 -13.94
CA PRO A 67 -5.85 13.36 -13.43
C PRO A 67 -6.83 13.76 -14.55
N ARG A 68 -8.11 13.42 -14.37
CA ARG A 68 -9.22 13.94 -15.19
C ARG A 68 -9.66 15.33 -14.71
N GLY A 69 -9.54 15.57 -13.40
CA GLY A 69 -9.82 16.85 -12.76
C GLY A 69 -8.94 17.03 -11.53
N GLY A 70 -8.79 18.28 -11.09
CA GLY A 70 -7.89 18.63 -10.01
C GLY A 70 -6.41 18.48 -10.38
N ALA A 71 -5.54 18.48 -9.38
CA ALA A 71 -4.09 18.41 -9.58
C ALA A 71 -3.39 17.67 -8.43
N VAL A 72 -2.22 17.08 -8.75
CA VAL A 72 -1.23 16.68 -7.75
C VAL A 72 -0.12 17.73 -7.74
N LEU A 73 0.25 18.18 -6.55
CA LEU A 73 1.24 19.22 -6.30
C LEU A 73 2.46 18.62 -5.61
N LEU A 74 3.65 18.98 -6.08
CA LEU A 74 4.92 18.75 -5.42
C LEU A 74 5.57 20.11 -5.13
N ASP A 75 5.84 20.40 -3.87
CA ASP A 75 6.36 21.70 -3.43
C ASP A 75 5.52 22.88 -3.97
N GLY A 76 4.18 22.75 -4.00
CA GLY A 76 3.24 23.73 -4.50
C GLY A 76 3.13 23.82 -6.03
N THR A 77 3.94 23.07 -6.79
CA THR A 77 3.91 23.05 -8.26
C THR A 77 3.18 21.82 -8.77
N GLU A 78 2.28 21.98 -9.75
CA GLU A 78 1.60 20.84 -10.38
C GLU A 78 2.59 19.87 -10.99
N LEU A 79 2.49 18.57 -10.65
CA LEU A 79 3.36 17.51 -11.20
C LEU A 79 3.35 17.48 -12.73
N ALA A 80 2.24 17.85 -13.36
CA ALA A 80 2.13 17.89 -14.81
C ALA A 80 3.11 18.90 -15.46
N ARG A 81 3.54 19.92 -14.73
CA ARG A 81 4.46 20.98 -15.19
C ARG A 81 5.92 20.70 -14.89
N ILE A 82 6.22 19.73 -14.03
CA ILE A 82 7.58 19.38 -13.64
C ILE A 82 8.19 18.39 -14.65
N PRO A 83 9.45 18.58 -15.09
CA PRO A 83 10.14 17.63 -15.97
C PRO A 83 10.19 16.22 -15.37
N THR A 84 9.98 15.18 -16.19
CA THR A 84 9.93 13.77 -15.72
C THR A 84 11.17 13.37 -14.93
N LYS A 85 12.37 13.78 -15.39
CA LYS A 85 13.62 13.48 -14.71
C LYS A 85 13.72 14.11 -13.31
N GLN A 86 13.17 15.32 -13.12
CA GLN A 86 13.11 15.99 -11.83
C GLN A 86 12.15 15.27 -10.88
N ILE A 87 10.97 14.84 -11.36
CA ILE A 87 10.04 14.03 -10.55
C ILE A 87 10.71 12.73 -10.13
N ALA A 88 11.37 12.03 -11.05
CA ALA A 88 12.06 10.79 -10.75
C ALA A 88 13.23 10.94 -9.75
N ARG A 89 13.75 12.15 -9.53
CA ARG A 89 14.72 12.46 -8.46
C ARG A 89 14.07 12.85 -7.13
N SER A 90 12.78 13.12 -7.14
CA SER A 90 12.05 13.53 -5.94
C SER A 90 11.13 12.43 -5.39
N ILE A 91 10.59 11.59 -6.28
CA ILE A 91 9.60 10.56 -5.94
C ILE A 91 10.10 9.20 -6.45
N GLY A 92 10.38 8.29 -5.52
CA GLY A 92 10.56 6.86 -5.78
C GLY A 92 9.20 6.16 -5.74
N LEU A 93 8.99 5.20 -6.64
CA LEU A 93 7.74 4.45 -6.69
C LEU A 93 8.02 2.96 -6.85
N LEU A 94 7.40 2.16 -5.97
CA LEU A 94 7.33 0.71 -6.08
C LEU A 94 5.88 0.32 -6.40
N PRO A 95 5.59 -0.17 -7.62
CA PRO A 95 4.26 -0.64 -7.98
C PRO A 95 3.97 -2.01 -7.35
N GLN A 96 2.69 -2.39 -7.27
CA GLN A 96 2.22 -3.65 -6.71
C GLN A 96 2.83 -4.89 -7.38
N THR A 97 2.98 -4.84 -8.71
CA THR A 97 3.55 -5.94 -9.51
C THR A 97 4.67 -5.40 -10.38
N PRO A 98 5.87 -5.25 -9.82
CA PRO A 98 7.01 -4.80 -10.60
C PRO A 98 7.51 -5.92 -11.52
N VAL A 99 7.96 -5.56 -12.73
CA VAL A 99 8.47 -6.50 -13.74
C VAL A 99 9.96 -6.26 -13.95
N ALA A 100 10.76 -7.29 -13.75
CA ALA A 100 12.18 -7.30 -14.09
C ALA A 100 12.41 -7.91 -15.47
N PRO A 101 13.46 -7.51 -16.21
CA PRO A 101 13.95 -8.26 -17.34
C PRO A 101 14.37 -9.68 -16.95
N GLU A 102 14.22 -10.63 -17.86
CA GLU A 102 14.65 -12.00 -17.64
C GLU A 102 16.15 -12.07 -17.31
N ALA A 103 16.52 -12.94 -16.37
CA ALA A 103 17.89 -13.23 -15.94
C ALA A 103 18.70 -12.00 -15.47
N ILE A 104 18.06 -10.90 -15.07
CA ILE A 104 18.76 -9.74 -14.51
C ILE A 104 19.32 -10.09 -13.13
N SER A 105 20.58 -9.67 -12.86
CA SER A 105 21.16 -9.80 -11.52
C SER A 105 20.51 -8.84 -10.52
N VAL A 106 20.60 -9.14 -9.23
CA VAL A 106 20.13 -8.25 -8.17
C VAL A 106 20.85 -6.90 -8.23
N SER A 107 22.18 -6.90 -8.37
CA SER A 107 22.96 -5.67 -8.47
C SER A 107 22.56 -4.82 -9.67
N ASP A 108 22.37 -5.42 -10.84
CA ASP A 108 21.92 -4.70 -12.04
C ASP A 108 20.51 -4.14 -11.90
N LEU A 109 19.60 -4.87 -11.25
CA LEU A 109 18.25 -4.35 -11.00
C LEU A 109 18.29 -3.16 -10.05
N VAL A 110 19.03 -3.25 -8.95
CA VAL A 110 19.18 -2.14 -7.99
C VAL A 110 19.84 -0.92 -8.65
N ALA A 111 20.85 -1.14 -9.48
CA ALA A 111 21.53 -0.09 -10.24
C ALA A 111 20.60 0.70 -11.17
N ARG A 112 19.48 0.10 -11.64
CA ARG A 112 18.46 0.83 -12.42
C ARG A 112 17.81 1.97 -11.65
N GLY A 113 17.80 1.92 -10.32
CA GLY A 113 17.38 3.04 -9.48
C GLY A 113 18.17 4.32 -9.74
N ARG A 114 19.42 4.22 -10.23
CA ARG A 114 20.27 5.37 -10.52
C ARG A 114 19.98 6.06 -11.87
N GLN A 115 19.16 5.47 -12.74
CA GLN A 115 18.88 6.05 -14.09
C GLN A 115 18.46 7.54 -14.06
N PRO A 116 17.67 8.05 -13.11
CA PRO A 116 17.35 9.47 -13.06
C PRO A 116 18.56 10.38 -12.79
N HIS A 117 19.60 9.87 -12.16
CA HIS A 117 20.83 10.62 -11.83
C HIS A 117 21.84 10.63 -12.98
N GLN A 118 21.81 9.61 -13.82
CA GLN A 118 22.73 9.49 -14.95
C GLN A 118 22.45 10.57 -16.03
N SER A 119 23.50 10.94 -16.75
CA SER A 119 23.44 11.85 -17.90
C SER A 119 23.99 11.15 -19.15
N TRP A 120 23.74 11.72 -20.33
CA TRP A 120 24.29 11.21 -21.60
C TRP A 120 25.83 11.09 -21.58
N TRP A 121 26.49 11.98 -20.83
CA TRP A 121 27.96 12.07 -20.77
C TRP A 121 28.59 11.33 -19.59
N GLN A 122 27.80 11.05 -18.54
CA GLN A 122 28.26 10.40 -17.32
C GLN A 122 27.32 9.23 -17.02
N GLN A 123 27.73 8.02 -17.38
CA GLN A 123 26.87 6.84 -17.26
C GLN A 123 26.89 6.24 -15.85
N TRP A 124 28.04 6.22 -15.18
CA TRP A 124 28.22 5.63 -13.84
C TRP A 124 29.24 6.44 -13.04
N SER A 125 28.99 6.70 -11.78
CA SER A 125 29.84 7.46 -10.87
C SER A 125 30.06 6.70 -9.56
N ASP A 126 31.08 7.11 -8.79
CA ASP A 126 31.33 6.58 -7.43
C ASP A 126 30.18 6.85 -6.48
N GLU A 127 29.36 7.87 -6.74
CA GLU A 127 28.15 8.18 -6.01
C GLU A 127 27.05 7.15 -6.33
N ASP A 128 26.91 6.74 -7.59
CA ASP A 128 25.96 5.70 -7.99
C ASP A 128 26.32 4.35 -7.36
N GLU A 129 27.62 4.00 -7.35
CA GLU A 129 28.12 2.77 -6.71
C GLU A 129 27.83 2.76 -5.20
N ARG A 130 28.06 3.87 -4.51
CA ARG A 130 27.75 4.00 -3.08
C ARG A 130 26.26 3.90 -2.82
N ALA A 131 25.43 4.58 -3.60
CA ALA A 131 23.98 4.56 -3.44
C ALA A 131 23.39 3.14 -3.63
N VAL A 132 23.90 2.37 -4.59
CA VAL A 132 23.53 0.98 -4.82
C VAL A 132 23.96 0.09 -3.66
N THR A 133 25.22 0.20 -3.24
CA THR A 133 25.79 -0.58 -2.12
C THR A 133 25.01 -0.31 -0.82
N ASP A 134 24.76 0.95 -0.50
CA ASP A 134 24.01 1.35 0.69
C ASP A 134 22.55 0.84 0.64
N ALA A 135 21.90 0.94 -0.52
CA ALA A 135 20.55 0.45 -0.70
C ALA A 135 20.47 -1.07 -0.49
N MET A 136 21.41 -1.82 -1.04
CA MET A 136 21.50 -3.27 -0.89
C MET A 136 21.78 -3.68 0.56
N ALA A 137 22.66 -2.96 1.26
CA ALA A 137 22.95 -3.21 2.67
C ALA A 137 21.74 -2.96 3.56
N ARG A 138 21.03 -1.84 3.36
CA ARG A 138 19.82 -1.48 4.13
C ARG A 138 18.67 -2.47 3.97
N THR A 139 18.60 -3.17 2.84
CA THR A 139 17.54 -4.16 2.55
C THR A 139 18.00 -5.60 2.77
N ASP A 140 19.21 -5.81 3.28
CA ASP A 140 19.81 -7.13 3.52
C ASP A 140 19.80 -8.03 2.27
N VAL A 141 20.20 -7.48 1.11
CA VAL A 141 20.29 -8.22 -0.15
C VAL A 141 21.68 -8.28 -0.75
N THR A 142 22.71 -7.76 -0.04
CA THR A 142 24.11 -7.70 -0.52
C THR A 142 24.63 -9.09 -0.88
N ALA A 143 24.34 -10.12 -0.07
CA ALA A 143 24.76 -11.49 -0.34
C ALA A 143 24.10 -12.12 -1.58
N LEU A 144 23.12 -11.45 -2.17
CA LEU A 144 22.36 -11.91 -3.33
C LEU A 144 22.76 -11.17 -4.62
N ALA A 145 23.78 -10.28 -4.57
CA ALA A 145 24.14 -9.34 -5.64
C ALA A 145 24.23 -9.97 -7.03
N ASP A 146 24.91 -11.11 -7.13
CA ASP A 146 25.18 -11.81 -8.38
C ASP A 146 24.08 -12.82 -8.79
N ARG A 147 23.07 -13.02 -7.94
CA ARG A 147 21.98 -13.96 -8.25
C ARG A 147 20.99 -13.33 -9.21
N SER A 148 20.36 -14.18 -10.04
CA SER A 148 19.22 -13.76 -10.84
C SER A 148 18.01 -13.45 -9.95
N VAL A 149 17.29 -12.36 -10.23
CA VAL A 149 16.06 -11.98 -9.53
C VAL A 149 14.98 -13.07 -9.62
N ASP A 150 14.98 -13.84 -10.72
CA ASP A 150 14.01 -14.93 -10.95
C ASP A 150 14.21 -16.11 -9.98
N GLU A 151 15.43 -16.29 -9.45
CA GLU A 151 15.78 -17.35 -8.50
C GLU A 151 15.44 -17.03 -7.04
N LEU A 152 14.98 -15.80 -6.76
CA LEU A 152 14.74 -15.31 -5.41
C LEU A 152 13.37 -15.76 -4.88
N SER A 153 13.29 -15.97 -3.54
CA SER A 153 12.02 -16.08 -2.85
C SER A 153 11.20 -14.78 -2.99
N GLY A 154 9.89 -14.84 -2.75
CA GLY A 154 9.02 -13.66 -2.80
C GLY A 154 9.53 -12.52 -1.90
N GLY A 155 9.91 -12.82 -0.65
CA GLY A 155 10.43 -11.83 0.30
C GLY A 155 11.78 -11.25 -0.13
N GLN A 156 12.72 -12.08 -0.62
CA GLN A 156 13.98 -11.61 -1.15
C GLN A 156 13.76 -10.69 -2.36
N ARG A 157 12.90 -11.09 -3.29
CA ARG A 157 12.56 -10.30 -4.46
C ARG A 157 11.96 -8.95 -4.08
N GLN A 158 11.06 -8.91 -3.10
CA GLN A 158 10.46 -7.67 -2.61
C GLN A 158 11.52 -6.73 -2.01
N ARG A 159 12.46 -7.25 -1.19
CA ARG A 159 13.57 -6.45 -0.65
C ARG A 159 14.48 -5.88 -1.75
N VAL A 160 14.72 -6.64 -2.82
CA VAL A 160 15.49 -6.15 -3.99
C VAL A 160 14.77 -4.99 -4.69
N TRP A 161 13.44 -5.06 -4.87
CA TRP A 161 12.68 -3.96 -5.43
C TRP A 161 12.68 -2.72 -4.55
N ILE A 162 12.62 -2.90 -3.23
CA ILE A 162 12.78 -1.79 -2.28
C ILE A 162 14.19 -1.22 -2.39
N ALA A 163 15.23 -2.06 -2.48
CA ALA A 163 16.62 -1.61 -2.71
C ALA A 163 16.73 -0.73 -3.96
N MET A 164 16.14 -1.14 -5.08
CA MET A 164 16.09 -0.33 -6.31
C MET A 164 15.44 1.04 -6.08
N ALA A 165 14.31 1.08 -5.38
CA ALA A 165 13.64 2.33 -5.04
C ALA A 165 14.48 3.20 -4.08
N LEU A 166 15.24 2.59 -3.16
CA LEU A 166 16.14 3.29 -2.25
C LEU A 166 17.39 3.85 -2.95
N ALA A 167 17.95 3.09 -3.90
CA ALA A 167 19.08 3.53 -4.71
C ALA A 167 18.78 4.79 -5.54
N GLN A 168 17.50 5.08 -5.76
CA GLN A 168 17.05 6.32 -6.41
C GLN A 168 17.29 7.56 -5.54
N GLU A 169 17.53 7.41 -4.22
CA GLU A 169 17.79 8.49 -3.24
C GLU A 169 16.77 9.62 -3.27
N THR A 170 15.49 9.26 -3.32
CA THR A 170 14.38 10.22 -3.30
C THR A 170 13.93 10.55 -1.88
N ASP A 171 13.45 11.78 -1.66
CA ASP A 171 12.86 12.20 -0.38
C ASP A 171 11.46 11.63 -0.14
N LEU A 172 10.75 11.32 -1.23
CA LEU A 172 9.40 10.76 -1.22
C LEU A 172 9.43 9.33 -1.76
N LEU A 173 8.81 8.40 -1.04
CA LEU A 173 8.70 7.00 -1.44
C LEU A 173 7.24 6.56 -1.46
N LEU A 174 6.77 6.09 -2.60
CA LEU A 174 5.42 5.59 -2.80
C LEU A 174 5.45 4.07 -2.96
N LEU A 175 4.76 3.32 -2.10
CA LEU A 175 4.76 1.86 -2.08
C LEU A 175 3.34 1.33 -2.27
N ASP A 176 3.08 0.62 -3.36
CA ASP A 176 1.78 0.02 -3.65
C ASP A 176 1.76 -1.43 -3.17
N GLU A 177 1.18 -1.69 -1.99
CA GLU A 177 1.04 -3.01 -1.37
C GLU A 177 2.37 -3.78 -1.22
N PRO A 178 3.38 -3.23 -0.55
CA PRO A 178 4.72 -3.83 -0.50
C PRO A 178 4.79 -5.16 0.25
N THR A 179 3.73 -5.55 0.96
CA THR A 179 3.66 -6.79 1.76
C THR A 179 2.84 -7.90 1.11
N THR A 180 2.28 -7.67 -0.09
CA THR A 180 1.46 -8.67 -0.80
C THR A 180 2.30 -9.89 -1.20
N TYR A 181 1.76 -11.08 -1.02
CA TYR A 181 2.40 -12.39 -1.28
C TYR A 181 3.58 -12.74 -0.35
N LEU A 182 3.80 -11.99 0.73
CA LEU A 182 4.81 -12.31 1.74
C LEU A 182 4.19 -13.07 2.92
N ASP A 183 4.95 -13.96 3.54
CA ASP A 183 4.61 -14.51 4.84
C ASP A 183 4.74 -13.45 5.95
N ILE A 184 4.20 -13.75 7.13
CA ILE A 184 4.12 -12.80 8.25
C ILE A 184 5.50 -12.24 8.64
N ALA A 185 6.54 -13.08 8.67
CA ALA A 185 7.88 -12.65 9.07
C ALA A 185 8.43 -11.62 8.08
N HIS A 186 8.35 -11.90 6.77
CA HIS A 186 8.82 -10.99 5.73
C HIS A 186 7.96 -9.71 5.64
N GLN A 187 6.65 -9.78 5.94
CA GLN A 187 5.81 -8.58 6.03
C GLN A 187 6.31 -7.62 7.11
N VAL A 188 6.61 -8.17 8.31
CA VAL A 188 7.15 -7.39 9.43
C VAL A 188 8.50 -6.77 9.06
N GLU A 189 9.43 -7.54 8.48
CA GLU A 189 10.74 -7.03 8.04
C GLU A 189 10.61 -5.85 7.06
N VAL A 190 9.72 -5.96 6.07
CA VAL A 190 9.46 -4.88 5.11
C VAL A 190 8.87 -3.64 5.77
N LEU A 191 7.92 -3.81 6.68
CA LEU A 191 7.28 -2.68 7.36
C LEU A 191 8.21 -2.02 8.37
N ASP A 192 9.06 -2.79 9.06
CA ASP A 192 10.11 -2.27 9.93
C ASP A 192 11.12 -1.44 9.12
N LEU A 193 11.52 -1.93 7.94
CA LEU A 193 12.37 -1.16 7.03
C LEU A 193 11.70 0.16 6.60
N VAL A 194 10.42 0.13 6.21
CA VAL A 194 9.64 1.34 5.87
C VAL A 194 9.63 2.33 7.03
N ARG A 195 9.44 1.84 8.26
CA ARG A 195 9.46 2.68 9.46
C ARG A 195 10.83 3.31 9.72
N GLN A 196 11.91 2.52 9.58
CA GLN A 196 13.28 3.01 9.70
C GLN A 196 13.61 4.10 8.68
N LEU A 197 13.14 3.96 7.44
CA LEU A 197 13.35 4.96 6.38
C LEU A 197 12.69 6.31 6.67
N ALA A 198 11.54 6.30 7.33
CA ALA A 198 10.83 7.51 7.72
C ALA A 198 11.36 8.13 9.03
N SER A 199 12.14 7.38 9.79
CA SER A 199 12.74 7.89 11.03
C SER A 199 13.93 8.80 10.70
N PRO A 200 14.14 9.90 11.44
CA PRO A 200 15.37 10.69 11.32
C PRO A 200 16.60 9.83 11.58
N ALA A 201 17.65 10.04 10.81
CA ALA A 201 18.92 9.37 11.06
C ALA A 201 19.67 10.00 12.25
N ASP A 202 20.61 9.24 12.85
CA ASP A 202 21.40 9.70 14.00
C ASP A 202 22.26 10.95 13.69
N ASP A 203 22.57 11.20 12.43
CA ASP A 203 23.30 12.38 11.94
C ASP A 203 22.42 13.64 11.80
N GLY A 204 21.14 13.56 12.18
CA GLY A 204 20.16 14.64 12.05
C GLY A 204 19.55 14.79 10.67
N THR A 205 19.85 13.90 9.73
CA THR A 205 19.18 13.85 8.41
C THR A 205 17.72 13.52 8.61
N ARG A 206 16.83 14.33 7.99
CA ARG A 206 15.38 14.09 8.05
C ARG A 206 15.02 12.74 7.45
N GLY A 207 14.13 12.00 8.09
CA GLY A 207 13.56 10.78 7.55
C GLY A 207 12.82 11.03 6.22
N ARG A 208 12.71 10.00 5.40
CA ARG A 208 11.98 10.05 4.12
C ARG A 208 10.48 10.16 4.38
N THR A 209 9.79 10.82 3.49
CA THR A 209 8.32 10.79 3.48
C THR A 209 7.85 9.54 2.75
N VAL A 210 7.07 8.70 3.40
CA VAL A 210 6.58 7.45 2.82
C VAL A 210 5.07 7.47 2.71
N VAL A 211 4.53 7.11 1.54
CA VAL A 211 3.11 6.82 1.34
C VAL A 211 3.00 5.36 0.92
N THR A 212 2.27 4.58 1.67
CA THR A 212 2.07 3.16 1.34
C THR A 212 0.60 2.77 1.36
N VAL A 213 0.23 1.84 0.49
CA VAL A 213 -1.07 1.17 0.53
C VAL A 213 -0.90 -0.15 1.28
N LEU A 214 -1.74 -0.40 2.27
CA LEU A 214 -1.79 -1.67 2.99
C LEU A 214 -3.22 -2.22 3.00
N HIS A 215 -3.34 -3.56 3.04
CA HIS A 215 -4.62 -4.26 3.17
C HIS A 215 -4.96 -4.56 4.62
N ASP A 216 -3.97 -4.88 5.44
CA ASP A 216 -4.16 -5.23 6.84
C ASP A 216 -4.25 -3.95 7.70
N LEU A 217 -5.42 -3.76 8.32
CA LEU A 217 -5.69 -2.56 9.13
C LEU A 217 -4.87 -2.56 10.44
N ASN A 218 -4.54 -3.71 10.99
CA ASN A 218 -3.72 -3.82 12.20
C ASN A 218 -2.25 -3.44 11.88
N GLN A 219 -1.72 -3.92 10.75
CA GLN A 219 -0.41 -3.48 10.28
C GLN A 219 -0.40 -1.97 9.96
N ALA A 220 -1.44 -1.47 9.29
CA ALA A 220 -1.58 -0.05 9.01
C ALA A 220 -1.58 0.79 10.29
N ALA A 221 -2.34 0.39 11.30
CA ALA A 221 -2.42 1.08 12.57
C ALA A 221 -1.09 1.05 13.37
N ARG A 222 -0.33 -0.05 13.23
CA ARG A 222 0.95 -0.23 13.93
C ARG A 222 2.07 0.62 13.32
N TYR A 223 2.12 0.76 12.00
CA TYR A 223 3.25 1.35 11.29
C TYR A 223 3.02 2.78 10.79
N ALA A 224 1.78 3.25 10.73
CA ALA A 224 1.46 4.59 10.26
C ALA A 224 1.69 5.67 11.33
N ASP A 225 2.22 6.82 10.90
CA ASP A 225 2.08 8.08 11.63
C ASP A 225 0.73 8.74 11.28
N ARG A 226 0.29 8.58 10.02
CA ARG A 226 -0.98 9.05 9.51
C ARG A 226 -1.69 7.94 8.72
N LEU A 227 -2.94 7.72 9.03
CA LEU A 227 -3.81 6.77 8.35
C LEU A 227 -4.85 7.53 7.54
N VAL A 228 -5.07 7.07 6.30
CA VAL A 228 -6.07 7.60 5.37
C VAL A 228 -7.00 6.45 4.99
N ALA A 229 -8.24 6.49 5.47
CA ALA A 229 -9.27 5.49 5.15
C ALA A 229 -10.07 5.93 3.93
N MET A 230 -10.07 5.09 2.89
CA MET A 230 -10.80 5.34 1.65
C MET A 230 -11.96 4.37 1.47
N LYS A 231 -13.06 4.89 0.94
CA LYS A 231 -14.22 4.11 0.48
C LYS A 231 -14.80 4.76 -0.77
N GLU A 232 -15.14 3.97 -1.77
CA GLU A 232 -15.81 4.42 -3.00
C GLU A 232 -15.19 5.67 -3.64
N GLY A 233 -13.84 5.70 -3.71
CA GLY A 233 -13.10 6.79 -4.33
C GLY A 233 -13.00 8.08 -3.52
N ARG A 234 -13.37 8.07 -2.25
CA ARG A 234 -13.33 9.22 -1.34
C ARG A 234 -12.56 8.91 -0.07
N ILE A 235 -11.99 9.92 0.56
CA ILE A 235 -11.47 9.80 1.92
C ILE A 235 -12.65 9.91 2.88
N VAL A 236 -12.80 8.90 3.75
CA VAL A 236 -13.83 8.85 4.79
C VAL A 236 -13.28 9.42 6.10
N ALA A 237 -12.03 9.08 6.43
CA ALA A 237 -11.35 9.58 7.61
C ALA A 237 -9.84 9.65 7.38
N GLU A 238 -9.18 10.60 8.03
CA GLU A 238 -7.73 10.71 8.03
C GLU A 238 -7.22 11.29 9.36
N GLY A 239 -6.10 10.80 9.83
CA GLY A 239 -5.53 11.25 11.11
C GLY A 239 -4.50 10.27 11.66
N ARG A 240 -4.22 10.37 12.96
CA ARG A 240 -3.41 9.38 13.66
C ARG A 240 -4.19 8.06 13.76
N PRO A 241 -3.53 6.90 13.73
CA PRO A 241 -4.23 5.61 13.83
C PRO A 241 -5.18 5.52 15.03
N GLY A 242 -4.77 6.03 16.20
CA GLY A 242 -5.61 6.02 17.42
C GLY A 242 -6.88 6.86 17.34
N ASP A 243 -6.89 7.89 16.47
CA ASP A 243 -8.06 8.75 16.25
C ASP A 243 -8.97 8.24 15.14
N VAL A 244 -8.42 7.48 14.19
CA VAL A 244 -9.11 7.03 12.97
C VAL A 244 -9.67 5.62 13.11
N VAL A 245 -8.93 4.70 13.74
CA VAL A 245 -9.35 3.29 13.82
C VAL A 245 -10.34 3.12 14.98
N THR A 246 -11.61 3.27 14.67
CA THR A 246 -12.74 3.06 15.59
C THR A 246 -13.64 1.92 15.09
N ALA A 247 -14.47 1.36 15.98
CA ALA A 247 -15.44 0.33 15.61
C ALA A 247 -16.41 0.82 14.52
N GLU A 248 -16.83 2.08 14.61
CA GLU A 248 -17.72 2.73 13.65
C GLU A 248 -17.07 2.84 12.28
N LEU A 249 -15.78 3.28 12.21
CA LEU A 249 -15.05 3.33 10.95
C LEU A 249 -14.90 1.94 10.32
N VAL A 250 -14.56 0.93 11.13
CA VAL A 250 -14.39 -0.45 10.64
C VAL A 250 -15.71 -0.98 10.07
N ALA A 251 -16.84 -0.73 10.75
CA ALA A 251 -18.15 -1.11 10.26
C ALA A 251 -18.54 -0.33 8.99
N GLU A 252 -18.28 0.98 8.96
CA GLU A 252 -18.62 1.81 7.81
C GLU A 252 -17.78 1.45 6.57
N VAL A 253 -16.45 1.37 6.72
CA VAL A 253 -15.52 1.22 5.59
C VAL A 253 -15.42 -0.23 5.13
N PHE A 254 -15.32 -1.18 6.07
CA PHE A 254 -15.03 -2.59 5.78
C PHE A 254 -16.26 -3.49 5.91
N GLY A 255 -17.39 -2.98 6.45
CA GLY A 255 -18.60 -3.77 6.69
C GLY A 255 -18.42 -4.85 7.76
N LEU A 256 -17.51 -4.65 8.72
CA LEU A 256 -17.11 -5.60 9.73
C LEU A 256 -17.41 -5.07 11.13
N GLU A 257 -18.19 -5.80 11.92
CA GLU A 257 -18.33 -5.54 13.34
C GLU A 257 -17.04 -5.94 14.08
N ALA A 258 -16.46 -5.01 14.85
CA ALA A 258 -15.20 -5.24 15.54
C ALA A 258 -15.15 -4.51 16.88
N VAL A 259 -14.34 -5.03 17.77
CA VAL A 259 -13.90 -4.36 19.00
C VAL A 259 -12.48 -3.83 18.76
N ILE A 260 -12.23 -2.59 19.20
CA ILE A 260 -10.90 -2.01 19.14
C ILE A 260 -10.27 -2.11 20.52
N VAL A 261 -9.10 -2.75 20.60
CA VAL A 261 -8.32 -2.90 21.81
C VAL A 261 -6.90 -2.37 21.58
N PRO A 262 -6.18 -1.94 22.63
CA PRO A 262 -4.77 -1.58 22.45
C PRO A 262 -3.92 -2.84 22.16
N ASP A 263 -3.03 -2.75 21.18
CA ASP A 263 -2.00 -3.75 20.92
C ASP A 263 -1.08 -3.85 22.17
N PRO A 264 -0.85 -5.06 22.72
CA PRO A 264 -0.08 -5.22 23.96
C PRO A 264 1.41 -4.87 23.84
N VAL A 265 1.93 -4.73 22.60
CA VAL A 265 3.33 -4.43 22.30
C VAL A 265 3.54 -2.96 21.97
N THR A 266 2.70 -2.41 21.08
CA THR A 266 2.87 -1.06 20.51
C THR A 266 1.86 -0.05 21.04
N SER A 267 0.81 -0.50 21.73
CA SER A 267 -0.34 0.31 22.15
C SER A 267 -1.13 0.94 21.00
N SER A 268 -0.83 0.59 19.75
CA SER A 268 -1.62 0.99 18.61
C SER A 268 -3.00 0.31 18.62
N PRO A 269 -4.03 0.87 17.98
CA PRO A 269 -5.34 0.21 17.92
C PRO A 269 -5.25 -1.13 17.17
N LEU A 270 -5.80 -2.17 17.78
CA LEU A 270 -5.90 -3.53 17.25
C LEU A 270 -7.38 -3.83 16.98
N VAL A 271 -7.71 -4.12 15.75
CA VAL A 271 -9.06 -4.49 15.32
C VAL A 271 -9.28 -5.98 15.54
N VAL A 272 -10.23 -6.31 16.40
CA VAL A 272 -10.62 -7.69 16.70
C VAL A 272 -12.05 -7.90 16.21
N PRO A 273 -12.30 -8.74 15.18
CA PRO A 273 -13.67 -9.04 14.72
C PRO A 273 -14.53 -9.59 15.85
N SER A 274 -15.73 -9.03 16.02
CA SER A 274 -16.69 -9.43 17.08
C SER A 274 -17.79 -10.37 16.58
N ALA A 275 -17.92 -10.55 15.25
CA ALA A 275 -18.89 -11.49 14.70
C ALA A 275 -18.55 -12.93 15.15
N PRO A 276 -19.47 -13.65 15.81
CA PRO A 276 -19.24 -15.03 16.18
C PRO A 276 -19.05 -15.88 14.93
N TRP A 277 -18.02 -16.71 14.91
CA TRP A 277 -17.87 -17.73 13.88
C TRP A 277 -19.07 -18.67 13.94
N THR A 278 -20.00 -18.56 13.01
CA THR A 278 -21.08 -19.54 12.83
C THR A 278 -20.57 -20.55 11.81
N PRO A 279 -20.39 -21.84 12.20
CA PRO A 279 -20.06 -22.86 11.22
C PRO A 279 -21.16 -22.84 10.16
N SER A 280 -20.76 -22.75 8.88
CA SER A 280 -21.71 -22.88 7.78
C SER A 280 -22.49 -24.16 8.00
N ARG A 281 -23.81 -24.05 8.23
CA ARG A 281 -24.68 -25.23 8.27
C ARG A 281 -24.46 -25.95 6.96
N SER A 282 -23.90 -27.16 7.03
CA SER A 282 -23.92 -28.08 5.90
C SER A 282 -25.37 -28.13 5.42
N PRO A 283 -25.64 -28.06 4.11
CA PRO A 283 -27.00 -28.18 3.63
C PRO A 283 -27.57 -29.48 4.18
N SER A 284 -28.68 -29.39 4.91
CA SER A 284 -29.42 -30.53 5.44
C SER A 284 -29.64 -31.49 4.28
N PRO A 285 -29.38 -32.79 4.40
CA PRO A 285 -29.65 -33.74 3.33
C PRO A 285 -31.16 -33.62 3.05
N SER A 286 -31.51 -33.34 1.80
CA SER A 286 -32.88 -33.33 1.32
C SER A 286 -33.57 -34.62 1.74
N PRO A 287 -34.82 -34.62 2.24
CA PRO A 287 -35.51 -35.85 2.59
C PRO A 287 -35.60 -36.74 1.34
N SER A 288 -34.97 -37.87 1.41
CA SER A 288 -35.01 -38.91 0.40
C SER A 288 -36.51 -39.23 0.14
N SER A 289 -36.94 -38.97 -1.09
CA SER A 289 -38.25 -39.39 -1.57
C SER A 289 -38.34 -40.93 -1.41
N ALA A 290 -39.14 -41.35 -0.43
CA ALA A 290 -39.48 -42.75 -0.24
C ALA A 290 -40.18 -43.25 -1.51
N SER A 291 -39.55 -44.14 -2.23
CA SER A 291 -40.14 -44.87 -3.34
C SER A 291 -41.25 -45.80 -2.79
N PRO A 292 -42.42 -45.84 -3.40
CA PRO A 292 -43.46 -46.77 -2.97
C PRO A 292 -43.07 -48.19 -3.34
N SER A 293 -43.20 -49.12 -2.38
CA SER A 293 -43.09 -50.58 -2.57
C SER A 293 -44.04 -51.08 -3.66
N PRO A 294 -43.60 -51.95 -4.57
CA PRO A 294 -44.56 -52.60 -5.50
C PRO A 294 -45.41 -53.64 -4.77
N ALA A 295 -46.73 -53.50 -4.99
CA ALA A 295 -47.75 -54.42 -4.53
C ALA A 295 -47.54 -55.85 -5.07
N GLY A 296 -47.78 -56.82 -4.21
CA GLY A 296 -47.63 -58.23 -4.51
C GLY A 296 -48.52 -58.73 -5.65
N SER A 297 -47.98 -59.58 -6.47
CA SER A 297 -48.71 -60.34 -7.48
C SER A 297 -49.25 -61.66 -6.87
N PRO A 298 -50.44 -62.05 -7.23
CA PRO A 298 -51.07 -63.25 -6.68
C PRO A 298 -50.54 -64.52 -7.34
N SER A 299 -50.43 -65.54 -6.51
CA SER A 299 -50.12 -66.93 -6.82
C SER A 299 -51.12 -67.50 -7.85
N GLN A 300 -50.64 -68.03 -8.95
CA GLN A 300 -51.39 -69.02 -9.71
C GLN A 300 -50.75 -70.40 -9.54
N LYS A 301 -51.62 -71.30 -9.01
CA LYS A 301 -51.48 -72.81 -9.04
C LYS A 301 -51.75 -73.29 -10.44
N GLY A 302 -51.08 -74.39 -10.81
CA GLY A 302 -51.72 -75.42 -11.69
C GLY A 302 -50.75 -76.00 -12.74
N LEU A 303 -50.47 -77.22 -12.52
CA LEU A 303 -50.09 -78.39 -13.35
C LEU A 303 -48.61 -78.54 -13.68
#